data_63629bf91159ab55ce14da1d422d7370
#
_entry.id   63629bf91159ab55ce14da1d422d7370
#
_cell.length_a   1.000
_cell.length_b   1.000
_cell.length_c   1.000
_cell.angle_alpha   90.00
_cell.angle_beta   90.00
_cell.angle_gamma   90.00
#
_symmetry.space_group_name_H-M   'P 1'
#
loop_
_entity.id
_entity.type
_entity.pdbx_description
1 polymer ?
#
loop_
_entity_poly.entity_id
_entity_poly.type
_entity_poly.pdbx_seq_one_letter_code
_entity_poly.pdbx_strand_id
1 'polypeptide(L)'
;MTYSVNELFGIAGKVAIVTGGSRGIGRMIAEGYVENGVKTYITARKVEACEQTASELGELGECIALPADLSTAAGREEFVTEIKSRESSIDILVNNAGAAWGAPFEEYPEEGYDKVMDINVKAIFMLTRDLLPLLEKNASPAEPSRVINIGSIDGLRVSATDNFAYGASKAAVHFLTKNLAVRLASKGLTVNAIAPGPFESKMMDYMLTQFRDKIETENPLGRIGNPMDMAGLAVYLASPATRYMTGQVIALDGGRHLGARQD
;
A
#
# COMPACT_ATOMS: atom_id res chain seq x y z
N MET A 1 -15.52 -23.76 16.71
CA MET A 1 -14.95 -22.93 15.63
C MET A 1 -15.87 -23.05 14.45
N THR A 2 -16.33 -21.97 13.89
CA THR A 2 -17.05 -21.95 12.63
C THR A 2 -16.13 -21.38 11.55
N TYR A 3 -16.37 -21.71 10.30
CA TYR A 3 -15.62 -21.20 9.16
C TYR A 3 -16.52 -20.32 8.29
N SER A 4 -17.35 -19.50 8.92
CA SER A 4 -18.20 -18.57 8.18
C SER A 4 -17.33 -17.52 7.45
N VAL A 5 -17.85 -16.99 6.35
CA VAL A 5 -17.15 -15.95 5.57
C VAL A 5 -16.80 -14.76 6.46
N ASN A 6 -17.71 -14.35 7.34
CA ASN A 6 -17.50 -13.24 8.25
C ASN A 6 -16.38 -13.52 9.28
N GLU A 7 -16.28 -14.74 9.81
CA GLU A 7 -15.20 -15.11 10.74
C GLU A 7 -13.84 -15.24 10.05
N LEU A 8 -13.83 -15.61 8.77
CA LEU A 8 -12.59 -15.73 8.00
C LEU A 8 -12.10 -14.38 7.46
N PHE A 9 -13.02 -13.54 6.98
CA PHE A 9 -12.68 -12.35 6.21
C PHE A 9 -13.21 -11.04 6.80
N GLY A 10 -13.96 -11.08 7.91
CA GLY A 10 -14.49 -9.88 8.56
C GLY A 10 -13.37 -9.01 9.14
N ILE A 11 -13.43 -7.71 8.82
CA ILE A 11 -12.47 -6.68 9.29
C ILE A 11 -13.16 -5.50 9.98
N ALA A 12 -14.48 -5.57 10.16
CA ALA A 12 -15.25 -4.49 10.78
C ALA A 12 -14.76 -4.16 12.21
N GLY A 13 -14.83 -2.89 12.56
CA GLY A 13 -14.42 -2.38 13.88
C GLY A 13 -12.90 -2.19 14.05
N LYS A 14 -12.09 -2.48 13.02
CA LYS A 14 -10.65 -2.21 13.03
C LYS A 14 -10.35 -0.75 12.71
N VAL A 15 -9.15 -0.30 13.12
CA VAL A 15 -8.59 1.02 12.79
C VAL A 15 -7.46 0.85 11.78
N ALA A 16 -7.57 1.52 10.65
CA ALA A 16 -6.58 1.47 9.57
C ALA A 16 -5.99 2.83 9.23
N ILE A 17 -4.73 2.83 8.82
CA ILE A 17 -4.05 3.96 8.17
C ILE A 17 -3.70 3.54 6.75
N VAL A 18 -4.09 4.35 5.75
CA VAL A 18 -3.72 4.16 4.34
C VAL A 18 -2.95 5.38 3.85
N THR A 19 -1.64 5.24 3.69
CA THR A 19 -0.82 6.34 3.18
C THR A 19 -0.99 6.51 1.68
N GLY A 20 -1.05 7.77 1.19
CA GLY A 20 -1.35 8.04 -0.22
C GLY A 20 -2.79 7.65 -0.60
N GLY A 21 -3.74 7.72 0.34
CA GLY A 21 -5.12 7.24 0.21
C GLY A 21 -6.04 8.13 -0.64
N SER A 22 -5.59 9.30 -1.10
CA SER A 22 -6.46 10.25 -1.82
C SER A 22 -6.71 9.90 -3.28
N ARG A 23 -6.11 8.87 -3.85
CA ARG A 23 -6.28 8.46 -5.25
C ARG A 23 -5.65 7.09 -5.55
N GLY A 24 -5.96 6.55 -6.77
CA GLY A 24 -5.36 5.34 -7.29
C GLY A 24 -5.45 4.16 -6.32
N ILE A 25 -4.40 3.37 -6.22
CA ILE A 25 -4.34 2.16 -5.39
C ILE A 25 -4.69 2.43 -3.92
N GLY A 26 -4.18 3.54 -3.35
CA GLY A 26 -4.48 3.90 -1.96
C GLY A 26 -5.96 4.19 -1.73
N ARG A 27 -6.64 4.88 -2.66
CA ARG A 27 -8.08 5.11 -2.59
C ARG A 27 -8.87 3.80 -2.72
N MET A 28 -8.50 2.92 -3.66
CA MET A 28 -9.14 1.61 -3.83
C MET A 28 -9.08 0.78 -2.54
N ILE A 29 -7.94 0.80 -1.84
CA ILE A 29 -7.77 0.12 -0.56
C ILE A 29 -8.61 0.77 0.54
N ALA A 30 -8.57 2.12 0.64
CA ALA A 30 -9.32 2.86 1.65
C ALA A 30 -10.83 2.65 1.49
N GLU A 31 -11.34 2.70 0.26
CA GLU A 31 -12.74 2.44 -0.08
C GLU A 31 -13.15 1.03 0.36
N GLY A 32 -12.37 0.00 -0.01
CA GLY A 32 -12.65 -1.37 0.41
C GLY A 32 -12.62 -1.55 1.93
N TYR A 33 -11.79 -0.82 2.66
CA TYR A 33 -11.79 -0.86 4.12
C TYR A 33 -13.02 -0.18 4.73
N VAL A 34 -13.34 1.03 4.27
CA VAL A 34 -14.47 1.82 4.74
C VAL A 34 -15.79 1.07 4.52
N GLU A 35 -16.02 0.50 3.33
CA GLU A 35 -17.21 -0.31 3.01
C GLU A 35 -17.34 -1.55 3.90
N ASN A 36 -16.22 -2.08 4.42
CA ASN A 36 -16.21 -3.21 5.34
C ASN A 36 -16.16 -2.81 6.82
N GLY A 37 -16.53 -1.56 7.15
CA GLY A 37 -16.70 -1.09 8.53
C GLY A 37 -15.40 -0.84 9.28
N VAL A 38 -14.31 -0.54 8.58
CA VAL A 38 -13.03 -0.16 9.16
C VAL A 38 -12.95 1.36 9.27
N LYS A 39 -12.66 1.88 10.46
CA LYS A 39 -12.30 3.28 10.65
C LYS A 39 -10.98 3.56 9.95
N THR A 40 -10.99 4.34 8.88
CA THR A 40 -9.85 4.49 7.98
C THR A 40 -9.32 5.92 7.97
N TYR A 41 -8.08 6.09 8.35
CA TYR A 41 -7.31 7.33 8.18
C TYR A 41 -6.60 7.30 6.82
N ILE A 42 -6.83 8.33 6.00
CA ILE A 42 -6.08 8.52 4.76
C ILE A 42 -5.13 9.71 4.86
N THR A 43 -3.95 9.61 4.27
CA THR A 43 -3.02 10.76 4.19
C THR A 43 -2.55 10.99 2.76
N ALA A 44 -2.37 12.26 2.42
CA ALA A 44 -1.78 12.73 1.17
C ALA A 44 -1.18 14.12 1.36
N ARG A 45 -0.28 14.55 0.47
CA ARG A 45 0.36 15.87 0.55
C ARG A 45 -0.58 17.03 0.18
N LYS A 46 -1.54 16.79 -0.72
CA LYS A 46 -2.51 17.78 -1.15
C LYS A 46 -3.71 17.74 -0.22
N VAL A 47 -3.88 18.79 0.57
CA VAL A 47 -4.93 18.93 1.58
C VAL A 47 -6.31 18.73 0.95
N GLU A 48 -6.64 19.53 -0.05
CA GLU A 48 -7.95 19.53 -0.68
C GLU A 48 -8.32 18.15 -1.26
N ALA A 49 -7.37 17.51 -1.93
CA ALA A 49 -7.61 16.18 -2.50
C ALA A 49 -7.74 15.08 -1.43
N CYS A 50 -7.09 15.25 -0.29
CA CYS A 50 -7.22 14.32 0.83
C CYS A 50 -8.57 14.46 1.52
N GLU A 51 -8.98 15.69 1.80
CA GLU A 51 -10.25 16.03 2.44
C GLU A 51 -11.44 15.67 1.56
N GLN A 52 -11.37 15.98 0.25
CA GLN A 52 -12.40 15.60 -0.70
C GLN A 52 -12.60 14.08 -0.75
N THR A 53 -11.51 13.31 -0.85
CA THR A 53 -11.60 11.85 -0.87
C THR A 53 -12.16 11.31 0.45
N ALA A 54 -11.74 11.84 1.59
CA ALA A 54 -12.27 11.41 2.88
C ALA A 54 -13.76 11.73 3.02
N SER A 55 -14.23 12.88 2.49
CA SER A 55 -15.65 13.23 2.46
C SER A 55 -16.46 12.28 1.57
N GLU A 56 -15.96 11.96 0.36
CA GLU A 56 -16.62 11.01 -0.54
C GLU A 56 -16.72 9.61 0.06
N LEU A 57 -15.62 9.10 0.64
CA LEU A 57 -15.62 7.79 1.30
C LEU A 57 -16.39 7.81 2.62
N GLY A 58 -16.52 8.98 3.25
CA GLY A 58 -17.31 9.20 4.45
C GLY A 58 -18.82 8.91 4.28
N GLU A 59 -19.32 8.92 3.04
CA GLU A 59 -20.69 8.50 2.72
C GLU A 59 -20.88 6.97 2.84
N LEU A 60 -19.78 6.19 2.79
CA LEU A 60 -19.78 4.73 2.87
C LEU A 60 -19.48 4.22 4.27
N GLY A 61 -18.79 5.01 5.10
CA GLY A 61 -18.38 4.65 6.45
C GLY A 61 -17.42 5.67 7.06
N GLU A 62 -16.62 5.30 8.07
CA GLU A 62 -15.74 6.25 8.77
C GLU A 62 -14.40 6.42 8.02
N CYS A 63 -14.24 7.54 7.31
CA CYS A 63 -13.00 7.93 6.63
C CYS A 63 -12.54 9.33 7.09
N ILE A 64 -11.27 9.44 7.49
CA ILE A 64 -10.72 10.66 8.08
C ILE A 64 -9.47 11.08 7.32
N ALA A 65 -9.44 12.33 6.83
CA ALA A 65 -8.25 12.91 6.20
C ALA A 65 -7.26 13.41 7.25
N LEU A 66 -6.00 13.03 7.11
CA LEU A 66 -4.87 13.60 7.83
C LEU A 66 -3.76 13.97 6.82
N PRO A 67 -3.83 15.13 6.19
CA PRO A 67 -2.85 15.56 5.21
C PRO A 67 -1.44 15.67 5.82
N ALA A 68 -0.44 15.06 5.15
CA ALA A 68 0.96 15.13 5.57
C ALA A 68 1.93 14.83 4.42
N ASP A 69 3.12 15.40 4.46
CA ASP A 69 4.23 14.99 3.60
C ASP A 69 5.13 13.98 4.32
N LEU A 70 4.85 12.71 4.09
CA LEU A 70 5.59 11.61 4.70
C LEU A 70 7.03 11.44 4.17
N SER A 71 7.44 12.15 3.12
CA SER A 71 8.82 12.14 2.64
C SER A 71 9.75 12.88 3.60
N THR A 72 9.23 13.84 4.37
CA THR A 72 9.99 14.63 5.35
C THR A 72 9.91 14.06 6.76
N ALA A 73 10.92 14.31 7.58
CA ALA A 73 10.92 13.92 8.99
C ALA A 73 9.82 14.65 9.77
N ALA A 74 9.71 15.98 9.58
CA ALA A 74 8.70 16.81 10.24
C ALA A 74 7.27 16.35 9.91
N GLY A 75 6.95 16.13 8.62
CA GLY A 75 5.61 15.68 8.23
C GLY A 75 5.25 14.28 8.79
N ARG A 76 6.23 13.38 8.94
CA ARG A 76 6.00 12.10 9.63
C ARG A 76 5.76 12.29 11.12
N GLU A 77 6.53 13.15 11.79
CA GLU A 77 6.37 13.44 13.22
C GLU A 77 5.01 14.07 13.53
N GLU A 78 4.60 15.07 12.75
CA GLU A 78 3.26 15.69 12.86
C GLU A 78 2.15 14.67 12.66
N PHE A 79 2.24 13.85 11.60
CA PHE A 79 1.27 12.80 11.33
C PHE A 79 1.17 11.77 12.46
N VAL A 80 2.29 11.27 12.96
CA VAL A 80 2.33 10.29 14.06
C VAL A 80 1.79 10.89 15.36
N THR A 81 2.09 12.15 15.64
CA THR A 81 1.58 12.86 16.81
C THR A 81 0.07 12.99 16.75
N GLU A 82 -0.47 13.35 15.58
CA GLU A 82 -1.91 13.49 15.38
C GLU A 82 -2.64 12.13 15.51
N ILE A 83 -2.08 11.06 14.94
CA ILE A 83 -2.64 9.71 15.12
C ILE A 83 -2.64 9.30 16.60
N LYS A 84 -1.53 9.53 17.33
CA LYS A 84 -1.42 9.21 18.76
C LYS A 84 -2.39 10.01 19.64
N SER A 85 -2.80 11.19 19.20
CA SER A 85 -3.80 11.98 19.93
C SER A 85 -5.23 11.46 19.76
N ARG A 86 -5.50 10.74 18.66
CA ARG A 86 -6.84 10.25 18.29
C ARG A 86 -7.06 8.78 18.59
N GLU A 87 -6.00 7.96 18.52
CA GLU A 87 -6.12 6.52 18.64
C GLU A 87 -5.19 5.96 19.72
N SER A 88 -5.73 5.03 20.49
CA SER A 88 -4.98 4.27 21.49
C SER A 88 -4.28 3.04 20.90
N SER A 89 -4.75 2.55 19.76
CA SER A 89 -4.20 1.41 19.01
C SER A 89 -4.54 1.50 17.52
N ILE A 90 -3.78 0.80 16.70
CA ILE A 90 -3.99 0.66 15.25
C ILE A 90 -3.91 -0.81 14.89
N ASP A 91 -4.83 -1.30 14.07
CA ASP A 91 -4.87 -2.68 13.61
C ASP A 91 -4.18 -2.88 12.26
N ILE A 92 -4.25 -1.87 11.37
CA ILE A 92 -3.80 -1.98 9.99
C ILE A 92 -3.02 -0.74 9.58
N LEU A 93 -1.80 -0.94 9.07
CA LEU A 93 -0.99 0.10 8.44
C LEU A 93 -0.72 -0.29 6.97
N VAL A 94 -1.24 0.49 6.03
CA VAL A 94 -0.95 0.34 4.60
C VAL A 94 0.03 1.42 4.17
N ASN A 95 1.25 1.02 3.90
CA ASN A 95 2.30 1.88 3.35
C ASN A 95 2.19 1.90 1.81
N ASN A 96 1.34 2.81 1.30
CA ASN A 96 1.09 2.95 -0.14
C ASN A 96 1.66 4.24 -0.74
N ALA A 97 1.88 5.29 0.05
CA ALA A 97 2.46 6.53 -0.47
C ALA A 97 3.78 6.26 -1.22
N GLY A 98 3.90 6.80 -2.41
CA GLY A 98 5.06 6.56 -3.25
C GLY A 98 5.17 7.54 -4.41
N ALA A 99 6.35 7.53 -5.05
CA ALA A 99 6.69 8.30 -6.23
C ALA A 99 7.48 7.45 -7.21
N ALA A 100 7.44 7.85 -8.48
CA ALA A 100 8.31 7.36 -9.53
C ALA A 100 9.04 8.55 -10.16
N TRP A 101 10.18 8.27 -10.77
CA TRP A 101 10.93 9.21 -11.59
C TRP A 101 11.51 8.43 -12.77
N GLY A 102 11.36 8.95 -13.98
CA GLY A 102 11.93 8.38 -15.20
C GLY A 102 12.82 9.41 -15.88
N ALA A 103 14.01 9.00 -16.26
CA ALA A 103 14.96 9.77 -17.08
C ALA A 103 15.96 8.81 -17.74
N PRO A 104 16.57 9.17 -18.88
CA PRO A 104 17.67 8.39 -19.47
C PRO A 104 18.77 8.16 -18.42
N PHE A 105 19.47 7.04 -18.52
CA PHE A 105 20.47 6.65 -17.53
C PHE A 105 21.55 7.71 -17.32
N GLU A 106 22.06 8.27 -18.39
CA GLU A 106 23.13 9.27 -18.39
C GLU A 106 22.69 10.63 -17.82
N GLU A 107 21.38 10.89 -17.83
CA GLU A 107 20.77 12.16 -17.40
C GLU A 107 19.97 12.00 -16.10
N TYR A 108 20.07 10.84 -15.44
CA TYR A 108 19.24 10.57 -14.27
C TYR A 108 19.66 11.44 -13.08
N PRO A 109 18.79 12.37 -12.58
CA PRO A 109 19.19 13.32 -11.57
C PRO A 109 19.22 12.69 -10.17
N GLU A 110 20.20 13.06 -9.36
CA GLU A 110 20.33 12.63 -7.95
C GLU A 110 19.07 12.98 -7.13
N GLU A 111 18.52 14.20 -7.34
CA GLU A 111 17.27 14.62 -6.69
C GLU A 111 16.10 13.67 -6.99
N GLY A 112 15.99 13.17 -8.23
CA GLY A 112 14.97 12.22 -8.63
C GLY A 112 15.15 10.86 -7.94
N TYR A 113 16.40 10.43 -7.77
CA TYR A 113 16.76 9.21 -7.05
C TYR A 113 16.40 9.32 -5.57
N ASP A 114 16.84 10.36 -4.90
CA ASP A 114 16.61 10.62 -3.48
C ASP A 114 15.13 10.74 -3.16
N LYS A 115 14.39 11.50 -3.97
CA LYS A 115 12.94 11.65 -3.82
C LYS A 115 12.21 10.31 -3.85
N VAL A 116 12.61 9.41 -4.74
CA VAL A 116 11.99 8.08 -4.85
C VAL A 116 12.36 7.23 -3.64
N MET A 117 13.63 7.20 -3.24
CA MET A 117 14.10 6.41 -2.11
C MET A 117 13.55 6.92 -0.77
N ASP A 118 13.45 8.22 -0.58
CA ASP A 118 12.92 8.80 0.65
C ASP A 118 11.46 8.42 0.90
N ILE A 119 10.60 8.54 -0.11
CA ILE A 119 9.17 8.22 0.08
C ILE A 119 8.87 6.73 -0.04
N ASN A 120 9.53 6.00 -0.96
CA ASN A 120 9.21 4.60 -1.22
C ASN A 120 9.83 3.63 -0.20
N VAL A 121 10.97 3.98 0.41
CA VAL A 121 11.73 3.08 1.30
C VAL A 121 11.84 3.65 2.70
N LYS A 122 12.47 4.82 2.84
CA LYS A 122 12.75 5.43 4.15
C LYS A 122 11.47 5.77 4.91
N ALA A 123 10.49 6.37 4.24
CA ALA A 123 9.22 6.71 4.87
C ALA A 123 8.49 5.47 5.40
N ILE A 124 8.46 4.37 4.66
CA ILE A 124 7.86 3.10 5.08
C ILE A 124 8.50 2.61 6.39
N PHE A 125 9.83 2.56 6.42
CA PHE A 125 10.56 2.09 7.60
C PHE A 125 10.32 2.99 8.81
N MET A 126 10.48 4.31 8.63
CA MET A 126 10.36 5.27 9.72
C MET A 126 8.92 5.32 10.27
N LEU A 127 7.92 5.37 9.39
CA LEU A 127 6.51 5.41 9.81
C LEU A 127 6.11 4.13 10.56
N THR A 128 6.50 2.96 10.05
CA THR A 128 6.25 1.68 10.72
C THR A 128 6.89 1.63 12.11
N ARG A 129 8.13 2.12 12.24
CA ARG A 129 8.84 2.24 13.53
C ARG A 129 8.09 3.16 14.51
N ASP A 130 7.69 4.34 14.05
CA ASP A 130 7.13 5.39 14.91
C ASP A 130 5.68 5.09 15.34
N LEU A 131 4.94 4.30 14.54
CA LEU A 131 3.62 3.78 14.84
C LEU A 131 3.64 2.42 15.58
N LEU A 132 4.81 1.80 15.72
CA LEU A 132 4.94 0.47 16.34
C LEU A 132 4.26 0.37 17.72
N PRO A 133 4.37 1.35 18.65
CA PRO A 133 3.70 1.27 19.94
C PRO A 133 2.16 1.17 19.83
N LEU A 134 1.54 1.78 18.82
CA LEU A 134 0.11 1.68 18.57
C LEU A 134 -0.27 0.36 17.90
N LEU A 135 0.58 -0.12 16.99
CA LEU A 135 0.37 -1.39 16.28
C LEU A 135 0.49 -2.60 17.22
N GLU A 136 1.43 -2.57 18.18
CA GLU A 136 1.62 -3.69 19.11
C GLU A 136 0.65 -3.67 20.32
N LYS A 137 -0.09 -2.57 20.52
CA LYS A 137 -0.89 -2.35 21.72
C LYS A 137 -1.93 -3.45 22.00
N ASN A 138 -2.70 -3.83 20.98
CA ASN A 138 -3.74 -4.85 21.06
C ASN A 138 -3.37 -6.11 20.25
N ALA A 139 -2.17 -6.13 19.67
CA ALA A 139 -1.71 -7.23 18.84
C ALA A 139 -1.43 -8.49 19.66
N SER A 140 -1.76 -9.62 19.10
CA SER A 140 -1.47 -10.94 19.68
C SER A 140 -1.26 -11.98 18.55
N PRO A 141 -0.71 -13.15 18.83
CA PRO A 141 -0.63 -14.23 17.84
C PRO A 141 -1.99 -14.68 17.28
N ALA A 142 -3.07 -14.54 18.07
CA ALA A 142 -4.42 -14.86 17.65
C ALA A 142 -5.09 -13.76 16.82
N GLU A 143 -4.77 -12.50 17.12
CA GLU A 143 -5.25 -11.30 16.43
C GLU A 143 -4.07 -10.35 16.18
N PRO A 144 -3.21 -10.66 15.19
CA PRO A 144 -2.06 -9.80 14.89
C PRO A 144 -2.48 -8.51 14.20
N SER A 145 -1.75 -7.43 14.47
CA SER A 145 -1.85 -6.22 13.64
C SER A 145 -1.17 -6.44 12.29
N ARG A 146 -1.62 -5.71 11.27
CA ARG A 146 -1.24 -5.89 9.88
C ARG A 146 -0.44 -4.71 9.36
N VAL A 147 0.75 -4.97 8.83
CA VAL A 147 1.50 -4.01 8.02
C VAL A 147 1.48 -4.50 6.58
N ILE A 148 0.92 -3.71 5.67
CA ILE A 148 0.80 -4.03 4.26
C ILE A 148 1.59 -2.99 3.47
N ASN A 149 2.67 -3.41 2.84
CA ASN A 149 3.51 -2.54 2.02
C ASN A 149 3.11 -2.64 0.55
N ILE A 150 2.99 -1.52 -0.14
CA ILE A 150 2.71 -1.52 -1.57
C ILE A 150 4.05 -1.47 -2.35
N GLY A 151 4.42 -2.65 -2.84
CA GLY A 151 5.54 -2.87 -3.73
C GLY A 151 5.22 -2.48 -5.18
N SER A 152 5.71 -3.28 -6.11
CA SER A 152 5.40 -3.25 -7.56
C SER A 152 5.95 -4.53 -8.20
N ILE A 153 5.39 -4.95 -9.34
CA ILE A 153 6.03 -5.96 -10.18
C ILE A 153 7.40 -5.50 -10.70
N ASP A 154 7.66 -4.19 -10.77
CA ASP A 154 8.99 -3.65 -11.13
C ASP A 154 10.05 -3.90 -10.03
N GLY A 155 9.67 -4.37 -8.86
CA GLY A 155 10.57 -4.92 -7.86
C GLY A 155 10.75 -6.45 -7.96
N LEU A 156 10.02 -7.13 -8.85
CA LEU A 156 10.11 -8.57 -9.12
C LEU A 156 10.77 -8.88 -10.46
N ARG A 157 10.71 -7.93 -11.40
CA ARG A 157 11.28 -8.06 -12.74
C ARG A 157 11.88 -6.72 -13.17
N VAL A 158 12.70 -6.75 -14.22
CA VAL A 158 13.21 -5.53 -14.83
C VAL A 158 12.08 -4.79 -15.54
N SER A 159 11.95 -3.49 -15.28
CA SER A 159 11.02 -2.61 -15.99
C SER A 159 11.47 -2.38 -17.43
N ALA A 160 10.49 -2.14 -18.31
CA ALA A 160 10.78 -1.71 -19.68
C ALA A 160 10.97 -0.18 -19.80
N THR A 161 10.89 0.55 -18.69
CA THR A 161 11.01 2.02 -18.65
C THR A 161 12.22 2.44 -17.82
N ASP A 162 12.76 3.64 -18.11
CA ASP A 162 13.93 4.22 -17.42
C ASP A 162 13.59 4.74 -16.01
N ASN A 163 12.99 3.89 -15.20
CA ASN A 163 12.56 4.19 -13.82
C ASN A 163 13.49 3.52 -12.78
N PHE A 164 14.78 3.63 -12.96
CA PHE A 164 15.83 2.91 -12.20
C PHE A 164 15.63 2.96 -10.69
N ALA A 165 15.49 4.17 -10.12
CA ALA A 165 15.27 4.34 -8.68
C ALA A 165 13.96 3.70 -8.22
N TYR A 166 12.91 3.74 -9.04
CA TYR A 166 11.62 3.14 -8.71
C TYR A 166 11.73 1.62 -8.59
N GLY A 167 12.26 0.94 -9.60
CA GLY A 167 12.47 -0.51 -9.56
C GLY A 167 13.33 -0.93 -8.37
N ALA A 168 14.47 -0.24 -8.16
CA ALA A 168 15.34 -0.47 -7.00
C ALA A 168 14.61 -0.27 -5.67
N SER A 169 13.81 0.81 -5.53
CA SER A 169 13.04 1.09 -4.32
C SER A 169 12.00 0.00 -4.04
N LYS A 170 11.33 -0.51 -5.08
CA LYS A 170 10.29 -1.55 -4.92
C LYS A 170 10.90 -2.93 -4.58
N ALA A 171 12.07 -3.25 -5.12
CA ALA A 171 12.84 -4.43 -4.69
C ALA A 171 13.28 -4.29 -3.22
N ALA A 172 13.73 -3.09 -2.81
CA ALA A 172 14.07 -2.81 -1.41
C ALA A 172 12.85 -2.97 -0.48
N VAL A 173 11.66 -2.51 -0.87
CA VAL A 173 10.41 -2.71 -0.11
C VAL A 173 10.08 -4.17 0.04
N HIS A 174 10.25 -5.00 -1.00
CA HIS A 174 10.02 -6.44 -0.92
C HIS A 174 10.96 -7.11 0.08
N PHE A 175 12.25 -6.73 0.09
CA PHE A 175 13.20 -7.26 1.06
C PHE A 175 12.94 -6.73 2.48
N LEU A 176 12.64 -5.44 2.62
CA LEU A 176 12.27 -4.81 3.89
C LEU A 176 11.04 -5.50 4.52
N THR A 177 10.04 -5.83 3.71
CA THR A 177 8.85 -6.58 4.15
C THR A 177 9.24 -7.90 4.83
N LYS A 178 10.13 -8.69 4.21
CA LYS A 178 10.62 -9.96 4.78
C LYS A 178 11.40 -9.73 6.08
N ASN A 179 12.24 -8.70 6.12
CA ASN A 179 13.04 -8.37 7.30
C ASN A 179 12.15 -7.95 8.47
N LEU A 180 11.21 -7.03 8.24
CA LEU A 180 10.25 -6.58 9.25
C LEU A 180 9.33 -7.71 9.73
N ALA A 181 8.91 -8.61 8.83
CA ALA A 181 8.10 -9.77 9.18
C ALA A 181 8.75 -10.63 10.26
N VAL A 182 10.03 -10.95 10.09
CA VAL A 182 10.78 -11.75 11.07
C VAL A 182 10.98 -10.98 12.39
N ARG A 183 11.29 -9.67 12.30
CA ARG A 183 11.62 -8.86 13.49
C ARG A 183 10.40 -8.47 14.32
N LEU A 184 9.23 -8.33 13.68
CA LEU A 184 8.02 -7.86 14.36
C LEU A 184 7.04 -8.99 14.72
N ALA A 185 7.31 -10.22 14.31
CA ALA A 185 6.44 -11.38 14.62
C ALA A 185 6.26 -11.58 16.14
N SER A 186 7.33 -11.46 16.94
CA SER A 186 7.27 -11.58 18.39
C SER A 186 6.46 -10.46 19.09
N LYS A 187 6.17 -9.37 18.35
CA LYS A 187 5.34 -8.25 18.80
C LYS A 187 3.87 -8.40 18.35
N GLY A 188 3.51 -9.55 17.78
CA GLY A 188 2.16 -9.82 17.31
C GLY A 188 1.82 -9.13 15.98
N LEU A 189 2.80 -8.80 15.14
CA LEU A 189 2.54 -8.19 13.84
C LEU A 189 2.81 -9.16 12.69
N THR A 190 1.97 -9.09 11.65
CA THR A 190 2.31 -9.64 10.33
C THR A 190 2.68 -8.51 9.38
N VAL A 191 3.67 -8.74 8.53
CA VAL A 191 4.12 -7.77 7.53
C VAL A 191 4.16 -8.46 6.17
N ASN A 192 3.32 -7.99 5.23
CA ASN A 192 3.24 -8.52 3.87
C ASN A 192 3.29 -7.39 2.85
N ALA A 193 3.54 -7.71 1.60
CA ALA A 193 3.51 -6.75 0.50
C ALA A 193 2.56 -7.20 -0.60
N ILE A 194 1.90 -6.23 -1.22
CA ILE A 194 1.25 -6.37 -2.51
C ILE A 194 2.22 -5.81 -3.55
N ALA A 195 2.45 -6.55 -4.63
CA ALA A 195 3.21 -6.09 -5.80
C ALA A 195 2.23 -5.89 -6.98
N PRO A 196 1.64 -4.68 -7.13
CA PRO A 196 0.69 -4.42 -8.20
C PRO A 196 1.35 -4.44 -9.58
N GLY A 197 0.60 -4.91 -10.57
CA GLY A 197 0.80 -4.64 -11.99
C GLY A 197 0.14 -3.31 -12.40
N PRO A 198 -0.29 -3.19 -13.66
CA PRO A 198 -0.99 -2.01 -14.16
C PRO A 198 -2.37 -1.86 -13.51
N PHE A 199 -2.61 -0.71 -12.89
CA PHE A 199 -3.90 -0.24 -12.37
C PHE A 199 -4.13 1.19 -12.80
N GLU A 200 -5.38 1.62 -12.91
CA GLU A 200 -5.69 3.03 -13.15
C GLU A 200 -5.18 3.90 -11.99
N SER A 201 -4.27 4.81 -12.29
CA SER A 201 -3.70 5.73 -11.33
C SER A 201 -3.01 6.87 -12.06
N LYS A 202 -2.85 8.02 -11.40
CA LYS A 202 -2.12 9.15 -11.99
C LYS A 202 -0.69 8.80 -12.42
N MET A 203 -0.06 7.84 -11.78
CA MET A 203 1.27 7.35 -12.15
C MET A 203 1.25 6.63 -13.49
N MET A 204 0.14 5.98 -13.83
CA MET A 204 -0.05 5.22 -15.06
C MET A 204 -0.79 6.01 -16.16
N ASP A 205 -1.29 7.22 -15.89
CA ASP A 205 -2.12 8.01 -16.83
C ASP A 205 -1.49 8.12 -18.21
N TYR A 206 -0.22 8.54 -18.29
CA TYR A 206 0.49 8.66 -19.54
C TYR A 206 0.58 7.32 -20.30
N MET A 207 0.98 6.26 -19.60
CA MET A 207 1.15 4.94 -20.21
C MET A 207 -0.19 4.35 -20.67
N LEU A 208 -1.23 4.51 -19.87
CA LEU A 208 -2.57 4.02 -20.21
C LEU A 208 -3.21 4.85 -21.34
N THR A 209 -2.96 6.17 -21.37
CA THR A 209 -3.44 7.00 -22.48
C THR A 209 -2.80 6.62 -23.82
N GLN A 210 -1.51 6.27 -23.83
CA GLN A 210 -0.77 5.98 -25.07
C GLN A 210 -0.77 4.49 -25.46
N PHE A 211 -0.82 3.58 -24.48
CA PHE A 211 -0.49 2.17 -24.69
C PHE A 211 -1.46 1.20 -24.03
N ARG A 212 -2.69 1.62 -23.66
CA ARG A 212 -3.67 0.76 -22.97
C ARG A 212 -3.86 -0.58 -23.67
N ASP A 213 -4.20 -0.57 -24.96
CA ASP A 213 -4.47 -1.79 -25.73
C ASP A 213 -3.28 -2.76 -25.71
N LYS A 214 -2.07 -2.22 -25.85
CA LYS A 214 -0.85 -3.02 -25.78
C LYS A 214 -0.65 -3.60 -24.38
N ILE A 215 -0.83 -2.80 -23.34
CA ILE A 215 -0.67 -3.23 -21.94
C ILE A 215 -1.67 -4.34 -21.61
N GLU A 216 -2.91 -4.20 -22.05
CA GLU A 216 -3.96 -5.19 -21.84
C GLU A 216 -3.75 -6.46 -22.67
N THR A 217 -3.40 -6.33 -23.95
CA THR A 217 -3.13 -7.48 -24.84
C THR A 217 -1.93 -8.31 -24.35
N GLU A 218 -0.86 -7.65 -23.86
CA GLU A 218 0.31 -8.35 -23.34
C GLU A 218 0.08 -8.93 -21.92
N ASN A 219 -0.98 -8.53 -21.21
CA ASN A 219 -1.28 -9.10 -19.92
C ASN A 219 -1.90 -10.50 -20.09
N PRO A 220 -1.41 -11.54 -19.39
CA PRO A 220 -1.99 -12.89 -19.49
C PRO A 220 -3.50 -12.94 -19.26
N LEU A 221 -4.06 -12.15 -18.34
CA LEU A 221 -5.51 -12.06 -18.14
C LEU A 221 -6.23 -11.08 -19.09
N GLY A 222 -5.53 -10.45 -20.04
CA GLY A 222 -6.12 -9.59 -21.08
C GLY A 222 -6.71 -8.27 -20.58
N ARG A 223 -6.36 -7.83 -19.38
CA ARG A 223 -6.84 -6.57 -18.78
C ARG A 223 -5.87 -6.01 -17.78
N ILE A 224 -6.04 -4.74 -17.41
CA ILE A 224 -5.44 -4.16 -16.22
C ILE A 224 -6.27 -4.51 -14.97
N GLY A 225 -5.70 -4.29 -13.78
CA GLY A 225 -6.40 -4.44 -12.51
C GLY A 225 -7.45 -3.34 -12.31
N ASN A 226 -8.53 -3.68 -11.61
CA ASN A 226 -9.61 -2.77 -11.24
C ASN A 226 -9.70 -2.56 -9.71
N PRO A 227 -10.52 -1.62 -9.20
CA PRO A 227 -10.64 -1.35 -7.77
C PRO A 227 -10.98 -2.59 -6.93
N MET A 228 -11.87 -3.46 -7.41
CA MET A 228 -12.28 -4.67 -6.68
C MET A 228 -11.12 -5.68 -6.53
N ASP A 229 -10.24 -5.79 -7.54
CA ASP A 229 -9.06 -6.66 -7.45
C ASP A 229 -8.14 -6.19 -6.30
N MET A 230 -7.91 -4.86 -6.19
CA MET A 230 -7.05 -4.28 -5.16
C MET A 230 -7.69 -4.34 -3.77
N ALA A 231 -8.94 -3.90 -3.66
CA ALA A 231 -9.69 -3.92 -2.41
C ALA A 231 -9.81 -5.36 -1.86
N GLY A 232 -10.13 -6.33 -2.72
CA GLY A 232 -10.26 -7.74 -2.34
C GLY A 232 -8.99 -8.31 -1.73
N LEU A 233 -7.81 -8.06 -2.33
CA LEU A 233 -6.55 -8.52 -1.76
C LEU A 233 -6.19 -7.77 -0.48
N ALA A 234 -6.45 -6.45 -0.41
CA ALA A 234 -6.19 -5.67 0.78
C ALA A 234 -7.07 -6.11 1.97
N VAL A 235 -8.36 -6.36 1.74
CA VAL A 235 -9.28 -6.92 2.73
C VAL A 235 -8.81 -8.31 3.17
N TYR A 236 -8.44 -9.19 2.24
CA TYR A 236 -7.88 -10.50 2.55
C TYR A 236 -6.66 -10.41 3.47
N LEU A 237 -5.69 -9.55 3.14
CA LEU A 237 -4.47 -9.38 3.94
C LEU A 237 -4.74 -8.76 5.32
N ALA A 238 -5.80 -7.99 5.48
CA ALA A 238 -6.23 -7.40 6.75
C ALA A 238 -7.05 -8.37 7.61
N SER A 239 -7.56 -9.46 7.03
CA SER A 239 -8.53 -10.36 7.64
C SER A 239 -7.92 -11.43 8.55
N PRO A 240 -8.75 -12.12 9.35
CA PRO A 240 -8.33 -13.27 10.14
C PRO A 240 -7.77 -14.44 9.31
N ALA A 241 -8.16 -14.58 8.03
CA ALA A 241 -7.68 -15.65 7.15
C ALA A 241 -6.14 -15.62 6.95
N THR A 242 -5.50 -14.46 7.15
CA THR A 242 -4.05 -14.29 6.97
C THR A 242 -3.25 -14.20 8.27
N ARG A 243 -3.84 -14.54 9.41
CA ARG A 243 -3.14 -14.44 10.71
C ARG A 243 -1.86 -15.30 10.81
N TYR A 244 -1.72 -16.30 9.95
CA TYR A 244 -0.52 -17.15 9.85
C TYR A 244 0.33 -16.85 8.60
N MET A 245 0.10 -15.67 7.96
CA MET A 245 0.82 -15.24 6.77
C MET A 245 1.67 -14.01 7.10
N THR A 246 2.99 -14.12 6.96
CA THR A 246 3.92 -12.99 7.11
C THR A 246 5.12 -13.12 6.18
N GLY A 247 5.72 -12.02 5.77
CA GLY A 247 6.89 -11.95 4.89
C GLY A 247 6.61 -12.24 3.41
N GLN A 248 5.33 -12.29 3.02
CA GLN A 248 4.96 -12.59 1.63
C GLN A 248 4.97 -11.34 0.76
N VAL A 249 5.33 -11.52 -0.50
CA VAL A 249 5.18 -10.52 -1.58
C VAL A 249 4.24 -11.13 -2.60
N ILE A 250 3.03 -10.59 -2.67
CA ILE A 250 1.96 -11.14 -3.50
C ILE A 250 1.81 -10.28 -4.75
N ALA A 251 2.12 -10.84 -5.91
CA ALA A 251 1.87 -10.18 -7.17
C ALA A 251 0.37 -10.11 -7.46
N LEU A 252 -0.13 -8.91 -7.76
CA LEU A 252 -1.50 -8.64 -8.20
C LEU A 252 -1.45 -7.95 -9.55
N ASP A 253 -1.23 -8.71 -10.61
CA ASP A 253 -0.81 -8.17 -11.90
C ASP A 253 -1.36 -8.94 -13.12
N GLY A 254 -2.25 -9.88 -12.91
CA GLY A 254 -2.80 -10.71 -13.97
C GLY A 254 -1.76 -11.64 -14.64
N GLY A 255 -0.66 -11.95 -13.94
CA GLY A 255 0.44 -12.80 -14.44
C GLY A 255 1.53 -12.05 -15.20
N ARG A 256 1.44 -10.72 -15.31
CA ARG A 256 2.35 -9.90 -16.12
C ARG A 256 3.83 -10.05 -15.78
N HIS A 257 4.17 -10.26 -14.51
CA HIS A 257 5.57 -10.42 -14.10
C HIS A 257 6.19 -11.76 -14.55
N LEU A 258 5.37 -12.74 -14.90
CA LEU A 258 5.81 -14.05 -15.36
C LEU A 258 6.11 -14.07 -16.88
N GLY A 259 5.50 -13.17 -17.63
CA GLY A 259 5.65 -13.08 -19.07
C GLY A 259 4.49 -12.36 -19.75
N ALA A 260 4.57 -12.25 -21.09
CA ALA A 260 3.47 -11.79 -21.89
C ALA A 260 2.50 -12.94 -22.18
N ARG A 261 1.26 -12.58 -22.56
CA ARG A 261 0.24 -13.54 -23.03
C ARG A 261 0.82 -14.32 -24.21
N GLN A 262 0.61 -15.61 -24.16
CA GLN A 262 0.90 -16.53 -25.30
C GLN A 262 -0.42 -16.82 -26.02
N ASP A 263 -0.38 -16.75 -27.34
CA ASP A 263 -1.52 -17.05 -28.21
C ASP A 263 -1.81 -18.56 -28.27
#